data_8f6761bd732d7b25e03269ef20bd821e
#
_entry.id   8f6761bd732d7b25e03269ef20bd821e
#
_cell.length_a   1.000
_cell.length_b   1.000
_cell.length_c   1.000
_cell.angle_alpha   90.00
_cell.angle_beta   90.00
_cell.angle_gamma   90.00
#
_symmetry.space_group_name_H-M   'P 1'
#
loop_
_entity.id
_entity.type
_entity.pdbx_description
1 polymer ?
#
loop_
_entity_poly.entity_id
_entity_poly.type
_entity_poly.pdbx_seq_one_letter_code
_entity_poly.pdbx_strand_id
1 'polypeptide(L)'
;MERPGDNGEITLRPLAVGDEPELLRIHASPEVSLWWDSPEQGFPWDEPESTRFTIEVGGRIAGMIQYWEESEPKYRHAGIDLFVDPALHGRGVGTEAVRRIVALLVHERGHHRITIDPAVDNTAAIRAYEKAGFRAVGVQHLAERDADGRGWHDELLMELVVSDRAR
;
A
#
# COMPACT_ATOMS: atom_id res chain seq x y z
N MET A 1 9.36 29.45 -11.62
CA MET A 1 7.89 29.29 -11.62
C MET A 1 7.60 27.80 -11.81
N GLU A 2 7.50 27.06 -10.70
CA GLU A 2 7.19 25.64 -10.73
C GLU A 2 5.76 25.47 -11.24
N ARG A 3 5.59 24.63 -12.26
CA ARG A 3 4.26 24.30 -12.77
C ARG A 3 3.51 23.51 -11.70
N PRO A 4 2.24 23.80 -11.40
CA PRO A 4 1.43 22.95 -10.55
C PRO A 4 1.24 21.61 -11.26
N GLY A 5 1.91 20.57 -10.76
CA GLY A 5 1.85 19.20 -11.30
C GLY A 5 3.19 18.48 -11.48
N ASP A 6 4.30 19.11 -11.19
CA ASP A 6 5.60 18.43 -11.19
C ASP A 6 5.77 17.68 -9.83
N ASN A 7 5.17 16.51 -9.76
CA ASN A 7 5.28 15.63 -8.59
C ASN A 7 6.65 14.95 -8.46
N GLY A 8 7.65 15.36 -9.21
CA GLY A 8 8.89 14.62 -9.25
C GLY A 8 8.72 13.16 -9.67
N GLU A 9 9.82 12.46 -9.90
CA GLU A 9 9.78 11.03 -10.20
C GLU A 9 9.35 10.25 -8.94
N ILE A 10 8.36 9.35 -9.08
CA ILE A 10 7.93 8.44 -8.03
C ILE A 10 8.74 7.15 -8.18
N THR A 11 9.45 6.78 -7.13
CA THR A 11 10.27 5.58 -7.10
C THR A 11 9.99 4.73 -5.85
N LEU A 12 10.24 3.45 -5.95
CA LEU A 12 10.27 2.53 -4.82
C LEU A 12 11.71 2.07 -4.62
N ARG A 13 12.19 2.13 -3.39
CA ARG A 13 13.48 1.55 -3.03
C ARG A 13 13.37 0.75 -1.72
N PRO A 14 14.24 -0.22 -1.49
CA PRO A 14 14.30 -0.92 -0.21
C PRO A 14 14.44 0.06 0.95
N LEU A 15 13.91 -0.31 2.12
CA LEU A 15 14.12 0.45 3.35
C LEU A 15 15.61 0.64 3.61
N ALA A 16 15.99 1.82 4.07
CA ALA A 16 17.35 2.15 4.44
C ALA A 16 17.44 2.66 5.88
N VAL A 17 18.60 2.45 6.49
CA VAL A 17 18.92 3.08 7.78
C VAL A 17 18.80 4.60 7.62
N GLY A 18 18.04 5.23 8.52
CA GLY A 18 17.76 6.66 8.45
C GLY A 18 16.35 7.00 7.91
N ASP A 19 15.61 6.05 7.35
CA ASP A 19 14.23 6.28 6.89
C ASP A 19 13.23 6.40 8.06
N GLU A 20 13.51 5.75 9.17
CA GLU A 20 12.62 5.64 10.32
C GLU A 20 12.01 6.97 10.78
N PRO A 21 12.78 8.05 11.03
CA PRO A 21 12.21 9.28 11.57
C PRO A 21 11.12 9.89 10.67
N GLU A 22 11.36 9.91 9.36
CA GLU A 22 10.40 10.48 8.41
C GLU A 22 9.20 9.56 8.19
N LEU A 23 9.40 8.25 8.12
CA LEU A 23 8.29 7.29 8.06
C LEU A 23 7.43 7.34 9.31
N LEU A 24 8.01 7.47 10.49
CA LEU A 24 7.26 7.66 11.75
C LEU A 24 6.48 8.97 11.74
N ARG A 25 7.08 10.06 11.25
CA ARG A 25 6.39 11.35 11.12
C ARG A 25 5.13 11.22 10.26
N ILE A 26 5.26 10.59 9.10
CA ILE A 26 4.13 10.36 8.18
C ILE A 26 3.09 9.45 8.83
N HIS A 27 3.53 8.35 9.43
CA HIS A 27 2.64 7.38 10.09
C HIS A 27 1.83 8.02 11.23
N ALA A 28 2.41 8.96 11.96
CA ALA A 28 1.76 9.65 13.07
C ALA A 28 0.73 10.70 12.62
N SER A 29 0.65 11.02 11.33
CA SER A 29 -0.38 11.94 10.83
C SER A 29 -1.78 11.35 11.05
N PRO A 30 -2.79 12.17 11.39
CA PRO A 30 -4.13 11.66 11.67
C PRO A 30 -4.75 10.88 10.51
N GLU A 31 -4.48 11.28 9.29
CA GLU A 31 -5.00 10.66 8.07
C GLU A 31 -4.43 9.26 7.84
N VAL A 32 -3.21 9.00 8.29
CA VAL A 32 -2.58 7.67 8.22
C VAL A 32 -2.94 6.83 9.43
N SER A 33 -2.79 7.38 10.64
CA SER A 33 -3.05 6.66 11.88
C SER A 33 -4.52 6.27 12.09
N LEU A 34 -5.43 6.86 11.32
CA LEU A 34 -6.83 6.43 11.30
C LEU A 34 -6.98 4.99 10.78
N TRP A 35 -6.13 4.56 9.84
CA TRP A 35 -6.21 3.28 9.13
C TRP A 35 -5.08 2.30 9.48
N TRP A 36 -4.00 2.80 10.03
CA TRP A 36 -2.84 2.02 10.41
C TRP A 36 -2.70 1.92 11.92
N ASP A 37 -2.47 0.73 12.43
CA ASP A 37 -2.17 0.52 13.84
C ASP A 37 -0.90 1.27 14.24
N SER A 38 -0.80 1.60 15.53
CA SER A 38 0.41 2.22 16.07
C SER A 38 1.64 1.37 15.74
N PRO A 39 2.75 1.98 15.30
CA PRO A 39 3.96 1.25 15.00
C PRO A 39 4.47 0.49 16.22
N GLU A 40 4.90 -0.74 16.00
CA GLU A 40 5.55 -1.54 17.03
C GLU A 40 7.02 -1.13 17.20
N GLN A 41 7.62 -1.61 18.28
CA GLN A 41 9.07 -1.43 18.49
C GLN A 41 9.84 -2.09 17.34
N GLY A 42 10.75 -1.33 16.74
CA GLY A 42 11.54 -1.78 15.59
C GLY A 42 11.00 -1.34 14.24
N PHE A 43 9.85 -0.61 14.19
CA PHE A 43 9.38 -0.02 12.96
C PHE A 43 10.51 0.81 12.27
N PRO A 44 10.67 0.72 10.94
CA PRO A 44 9.86 0.00 9.95
C PRO A 44 10.30 -1.45 9.67
N TRP A 45 11.04 -2.10 10.54
CA TRP A 45 11.48 -3.51 10.41
C TRP A 45 10.78 -4.47 11.38
N ASP A 46 9.64 -4.05 11.92
CA ASP A 46 8.84 -4.78 12.91
C ASP A 46 8.01 -5.95 12.34
N GLU A 47 7.87 -6.06 11.02
CA GLU A 47 7.16 -7.15 10.34
C GLU A 47 8.06 -7.92 9.39
N PRO A 48 8.76 -8.96 9.86
CA PRO A 48 9.71 -9.70 9.03
C PRO A 48 9.07 -10.53 7.91
N GLU A 49 7.76 -10.82 8.00
CA GLU A 49 7.02 -11.55 6.95
C GLU A 49 6.67 -10.66 5.76
N SER A 50 6.70 -9.35 5.94
CA SER A 50 6.42 -8.37 4.89
C SER A 50 7.69 -7.83 4.28
N THR A 51 7.68 -7.61 2.97
CA THR A 51 8.74 -6.88 2.28
C THR A 51 8.30 -5.44 2.10
N ARG A 52 9.08 -4.51 2.62
CA ARG A 52 8.78 -3.08 2.67
C ARG A 52 9.68 -2.27 1.78
N PHE A 53 9.09 -1.29 1.12
CA PHE A 53 9.79 -0.29 0.31
C PHE A 53 9.44 1.12 0.79
N THR A 54 10.44 2.00 0.74
CA THR A 54 10.21 3.43 0.86
C THR A 54 9.72 3.97 -0.46
N ILE A 55 8.61 4.72 -0.42
CA ILE A 55 8.12 5.48 -1.56
C ILE A 55 8.82 6.83 -1.55
N GLU A 56 9.43 7.20 -2.66
CA GLU A 56 10.04 8.52 -2.84
C GLU A 56 9.36 9.30 -3.96
N VAL A 57 9.28 10.61 -3.76
CA VAL A 57 8.84 11.57 -4.77
C VAL A 57 9.93 12.63 -4.90
N GLY A 58 10.57 12.70 -6.06
CA GLY A 58 11.67 13.64 -6.29
C GLY A 58 12.83 13.46 -5.30
N GLY A 59 13.12 12.24 -4.89
CA GLY A 59 14.19 11.91 -3.93
C GLY A 59 13.83 12.16 -2.46
N ARG A 60 12.59 12.52 -2.15
CA ARG A 60 12.10 12.71 -0.76
C ARG A 60 11.19 11.56 -0.35
N ILE A 61 11.32 11.12 0.89
CA ILE A 61 10.45 10.09 1.46
C ILE A 61 9.00 10.59 1.46
N ALA A 62 8.11 9.82 0.84
CA ALA A 62 6.70 10.13 0.65
C ALA A 62 5.78 9.11 1.31
N GLY A 63 6.29 7.98 1.77
CA GLY A 63 5.52 6.93 2.39
C GLY A 63 6.20 5.57 2.33
N MET A 64 5.42 4.55 2.62
CA MET A 64 5.87 3.16 2.64
C MET A 64 4.84 2.28 1.93
N ILE A 65 5.32 1.30 1.18
CA ILE A 65 4.50 0.25 0.60
C ILE A 65 5.09 -1.11 0.95
N GLN A 66 4.24 -2.06 1.24
CA GLN A 66 4.65 -3.41 1.60
C GLN A 66 3.86 -4.46 0.81
N TYR A 67 4.45 -5.64 0.71
CA TYR A 67 3.74 -6.84 0.27
C TYR A 67 4.09 -8.03 1.14
N TRP A 68 3.17 -8.98 1.19
CA TRP A 68 3.36 -10.30 1.74
C TRP A 68 2.93 -11.34 0.70
N GLU A 69 3.41 -12.56 0.84
CA GLU A 69 3.15 -13.63 -0.12
C GLU A 69 2.54 -14.85 0.57
N GLU A 70 1.42 -15.36 0.03
CA GLU A 70 0.95 -16.69 0.34
C GLU A 70 1.73 -17.68 -0.52
N SER A 71 2.53 -18.52 0.13
CA SER A 71 3.46 -19.43 -0.54
C SER A 71 2.89 -20.81 -0.82
N GLU A 72 1.74 -21.17 -0.21
CA GLU A 72 1.07 -22.43 -0.52
C GLU A 72 0.71 -22.48 -2.00
N PRO A 73 1.27 -23.44 -2.79
CA PRO A 73 1.12 -23.42 -4.24
C PRO A 73 -0.34 -23.39 -4.72
N LYS A 74 -1.24 -24.01 -3.97
CA LYS A 74 -2.67 -24.07 -4.30
C LYS A 74 -3.39 -22.73 -4.13
N TYR A 75 -2.87 -21.84 -3.27
CA TYR A 75 -3.50 -20.57 -2.92
C TYR A 75 -2.59 -19.36 -3.18
N ARG A 76 -1.51 -19.58 -3.90
CA ARG A 76 -0.46 -18.60 -4.13
C ARG A 76 -1.01 -17.28 -4.65
N HIS A 77 -0.72 -16.20 -3.93
CA HIS A 77 -1.02 -14.81 -4.28
C HIS A 77 -0.16 -13.87 -3.44
N ALA A 78 -0.21 -12.59 -3.73
CA ALA A 78 0.40 -11.56 -2.89
C ALA A 78 -0.65 -10.58 -2.40
N GLY A 79 -0.47 -10.07 -1.19
CA GLY A 79 -1.22 -8.94 -0.64
C GLY A 79 -0.32 -7.72 -0.53
N ILE A 80 -0.89 -6.54 -0.66
CA ILE A 80 -0.17 -5.27 -0.53
C ILE A 80 -0.88 -4.32 0.41
N ASP A 81 -0.12 -3.42 1.00
CA ASP A 81 -0.63 -2.31 1.79
C ASP A 81 0.33 -1.14 1.72
N LEU A 82 -0.16 0.10 1.93
CA LEU A 82 0.68 1.30 1.85
C LEU A 82 0.09 2.47 2.61
N PHE A 83 0.95 3.41 2.95
CA PHE A 83 0.55 4.75 3.34
C PHE A 83 1.41 5.79 2.61
N VAL A 84 0.82 6.96 2.38
CA VAL A 84 1.43 8.10 1.70
C VAL A 84 1.28 9.34 2.56
N ASP A 85 2.30 10.20 2.57
CA ASP A 85 2.25 11.49 3.25
C ASP A 85 0.98 12.25 2.86
N PRO A 86 0.14 12.65 3.82
CA PRO A 86 -1.09 13.42 3.53
C PRO A 86 -0.86 14.67 2.71
N ALA A 87 0.31 15.30 2.82
CA ALA A 87 0.68 16.46 1.99
C ALA A 87 0.72 16.13 0.48
N LEU A 88 0.82 14.85 0.13
CA LEU A 88 0.88 14.35 -1.25
C LEU A 88 -0.40 13.62 -1.69
N HIS A 89 -1.42 13.56 -0.84
CA HIS A 89 -2.71 12.96 -1.20
C HIS A 89 -3.35 13.68 -2.38
N GLY A 90 -4.07 12.93 -3.22
CA GLY A 90 -4.76 13.47 -4.40
C GLY A 90 -3.83 13.79 -5.58
N ARG A 91 -2.56 13.45 -5.51
CA ARG A 91 -1.56 13.70 -6.57
C ARG A 91 -1.17 12.45 -7.36
N GLY A 92 -1.82 11.32 -7.13
CA GLY A 92 -1.54 10.07 -7.83
C GLY A 92 -0.34 9.28 -7.32
N VAL A 93 0.28 9.70 -6.22
CA VAL A 93 1.45 9.01 -5.64
C VAL A 93 1.11 7.57 -5.22
N GLY A 94 0.02 7.38 -4.50
CA GLY A 94 -0.44 6.06 -4.08
C GLY A 94 -0.74 5.14 -5.26
N THR A 95 -1.46 5.64 -6.26
CA THR A 95 -1.78 4.88 -7.48
C THR A 95 -0.52 4.43 -8.21
N GLU A 96 0.46 5.32 -8.38
CA GLU A 96 1.70 4.98 -9.06
C GLU A 96 2.57 4.02 -8.24
N ALA A 97 2.65 4.19 -6.92
CA ALA A 97 3.34 3.26 -6.04
C ALA A 97 2.74 1.85 -6.16
N VAL A 98 1.41 1.74 -6.17
CA VAL A 98 0.71 0.46 -6.37
C VAL A 98 1.02 -0.14 -7.74
N ARG A 99 1.01 0.64 -8.81
CA ARG A 99 1.38 0.13 -10.15
C ARG A 99 2.79 -0.44 -10.18
N ARG A 100 3.74 0.21 -9.52
CA ARG A 100 5.14 -0.24 -9.46
C ARG A 100 5.31 -1.53 -8.67
N ILE A 101 4.68 -1.65 -7.51
CA ILE A 101 4.75 -2.89 -6.73
C ILE A 101 4.04 -4.05 -7.45
N VAL A 102 2.91 -3.78 -8.12
CA VAL A 102 2.21 -4.77 -8.95
C VAL A 102 3.12 -5.26 -10.08
N ALA A 103 3.81 -4.37 -10.77
CA ALA A 103 4.75 -4.75 -11.82
C ALA A 103 5.86 -5.67 -11.30
N LEU A 104 6.43 -5.36 -10.13
CA LEU A 104 7.41 -6.22 -9.46
C LEU A 104 6.83 -7.59 -9.13
N LEU A 105 5.65 -7.63 -8.51
CA LEU A 105 5.01 -8.87 -8.09
C LEU A 105 4.63 -9.77 -9.27
N VAL A 106 4.18 -9.20 -10.39
CA VAL A 106 3.82 -9.94 -11.60
C VAL A 106 5.05 -10.38 -12.37
N HIS A 107 5.97 -9.48 -12.66
CA HIS A 107 7.07 -9.76 -13.60
C HIS A 107 8.29 -10.41 -12.95
N GLU A 108 8.61 -10.06 -11.71
CA GLU A 108 9.78 -10.60 -11.02
C GLU A 108 9.43 -11.73 -10.06
N ARG A 109 8.27 -11.65 -9.39
CA ARG A 109 7.81 -12.67 -8.43
C ARG A 109 6.85 -13.69 -9.04
N GLY A 110 6.30 -13.43 -10.23
CA GLY A 110 5.45 -14.36 -10.98
C GLY A 110 4.05 -14.55 -10.38
N HIS A 111 3.53 -13.58 -9.64
CA HIS A 111 2.17 -13.63 -9.12
C HIS A 111 1.14 -13.38 -10.20
N HIS A 112 0.08 -14.18 -10.22
CA HIS A 112 -1.07 -14.00 -11.11
C HIS A 112 -2.23 -13.27 -10.45
N ARG A 113 -2.22 -13.16 -9.11
CA ARG A 113 -3.26 -12.53 -8.31
C ARG A 113 -2.65 -11.70 -7.19
N ILE A 114 -3.08 -10.46 -7.09
CA ILE A 114 -2.66 -9.53 -6.05
C ILE A 114 -3.91 -8.97 -5.38
N THR A 115 -3.92 -8.89 -4.06
CA THR A 115 -5.04 -8.39 -3.26
C THR A 115 -4.67 -7.17 -2.47
N ILE A 116 -5.67 -6.35 -2.18
CA ILE A 116 -5.63 -5.25 -1.22
C ILE A 116 -7.02 -5.11 -0.60
N ASP A 117 -7.09 -4.75 0.65
CA ASP A 117 -8.33 -4.72 1.42
C ASP A 117 -8.49 -3.42 2.23
N PRO A 118 -8.75 -2.29 1.54
CA PRO A 118 -8.99 -1.03 2.24
C PRO A 118 -10.29 -1.07 3.05
N ALA A 119 -10.33 -0.32 4.16
CA ALA A 119 -11.57 -0.08 4.86
C ALA A 119 -12.63 0.49 3.90
N VAL A 120 -13.89 0.06 4.02
CA VAL A 120 -14.97 0.52 3.13
C VAL A 120 -15.16 2.03 3.15
N ASP A 121 -14.84 2.68 4.27
CA ASP A 121 -14.94 4.13 4.44
C ASP A 121 -13.74 4.89 3.88
N ASN A 122 -12.65 4.19 3.54
CA ASN A 122 -11.47 4.81 2.92
C ASN A 122 -11.66 4.95 1.41
N THR A 123 -12.58 5.83 1.03
CA THR A 123 -12.99 6.01 -0.38
C THR A 123 -11.85 6.51 -1.27
N ALA A 124 -10.93 7.31 -0.72
CA ALA A 124 -9.77 7.80 -1.46
C ALA A 124 -8.81 6.66 -1.84
N ALA A 125 -8.56 5.73 -0.92
CA ALA A 125 -7.75 4.54 -1.19
C ALA A 125 -8.41 3.65 -2.23
N ILE A 126 -9.71 3.36 -2.09
CA ILE A 126 -10.47 2.53 -3.04
C ILE A 126 -10.35 3.10 -4.46
N ARG A 127 -10.54 4.41 -4.63
CA ARG A 127 -10.39 5.08 -5.94
C ARG A 127 -8.97 4.97 -6.50
N ALA A 128 -7.96 5.12 -5.65
CA ALA A 128 -6.57 4.98 -6.06
C ALA A 128 -6.27 3.56 -6.58
N TYR A 129 -6.82 2.54 -5.91
CA TYR A 129 -6.63 1.15 -6.30
C TYR A 129 -7.42 0.78 -7.56
N GLU A 130 -8.62 1.28 -7.72
CA GLU A 130 -9.38 1.15 -8.98
C GLU A 130 -8.60 1.73 -10.16
N LYS A 131 -8.00 2.91 -10.00
CA LYS A 131 -7.13 3.52 -11.03
C LYS A 131 -5.89 2.70 -11.34
N ALA A 132 -5.39 1.94 -10.37
CA ALA A 132 -4.25 1.04 -10.55
C ALA A 132 -4.64 -0.30 -11.22
N GLY A 133 -5.94 -0.56 -11.41
CA GLY A 133 -6.44 -1.75 -12.10
C GLY A 133 -7.08 -2.80 -11.19
N PHE A 134 -7.23 -2.53 -9.90
CA PHE A 134 -7.94 -3.42 -8.98
C PHE A 134 -9.45 -3.29 -9.16
N ARG A 135 -10.15 -4.38 -8.93
CA ARG A 135 -11.62 -4.45 -8.90
C ARG A 135 -12.11 -4.94 -7.53
N ALA A 136 -13.29 -4.51 -7.13
CA ALA A 136 -13.93 -5.01 -5.94
C ALA A 136 -14.35 -6.47 -6.10
N VAL A 137 -14.07 -7.28 -5.08
CA VAL A 137 -14.55 -8.66 -4.95
C VAL A 137 -15.79 -8.69 -4.06
N GLY A 138 -15.72 -8.06 -2.90
CA GLY A 138 -16.82 -8.02 -1.95
C GLY A 138 -16.42 -7.43 -0.61
N VAL A 139 -17.42 -7.14 0.21
CA VAL A 139 -17.23 -6.60 1.55
C VAL A 139 -16.98 -7.75 2.53
N GLN A 140 -15.93 -7.60 3.31
CA GLN A 140 -15.61 -8.46 4.45
C GLN A 140 -16.12 -7.74 5.71
N HIS A 141 -17.13 -8.30 6.35
CA HIS A 141 -17.77 -7.64 7.50
C HIS A 141 -16.95 -7.82 8.77
N LEU A 142 -16.75 -6.72 9.51
CA LEU A 142 -16.00 -6.68 10.77
C LEU A 142 -14.66 -7.42 10.67
N ALA A 143 -13.94 -7.14 9.58
CA ALA A 143 -12.75 -7.88 9.19
C ALA A 143 -11.50 -7.40 9.91
N GLU A 144 -11.44 -6.12 10.26
CA GLU A 144 -10.29 -5.52 10.91
C GLU A 144 -10.70 -4.74 12.15
N ARG A 145 -9.85 -4.83 13.18
CA ARG A 145 -10.02 -4.05 14.40
C ARG A 145 -9.65 -2.58 14.14
N ASP A 146 -10.44 -1.67 14.67
CA ASP A 146 -10.13 -0.25 14.59
C ASP A 146 -8.77 0.06 15.23
N ALA A 147 -8.03 0.99 14.65
CA ALA A 147 -6.69 1.38 15.14
C ALA A 147 -6.69 1.86 16.60
N ASP A 148 -7.80 2.41 17.09
CA ASP A 148 -7.98 2.78 18.50
C ASP A 148 -8.33 1.59 19.42
N GLY A 149 -8.51 0.40 18.85
CA GLY A 149 -8.84 -0.83 19.57
C GLY A 149 -10.25 -0.93 20.12
N ARG A 150 -11.15 0.00 19.75
CA ARG A 150 -12.50 0.08 20.35
C ARG A 150 -13.58 -0.67 19.61
N GLY A 151 -13.38 -0.99 18.34
CA GLY A 151 -14.35 -1.65 17.52
C GLY A 151 -13.74 -2.40 16.36
N TRP A 152 -14.57 -2.75 15.41
CA TRP A 152 -14.22 -3.44 14.17
C TRP A 152 -14.86 -2.75 13.00
N HIS A 153 -14.23 -2.80 11.84
CA HIS A 153 -14.77 -2.21 10.63
C HIS A 153 -14.79 -3.18 9.47
N ASP A 154 -15.61 -2.84 8.48
CA ASP A 154 -15.72 -3.59 7.25
C ASP A 154 -14.60 -3.19 6.29
N GLU A 155 -14.10 -4.17 5.55
CA GLU A 155 -13.11 -3.98 4.50
C GLU A 155 -13.68 -4.35 3.14
N LEU A 156 -13.22 -3.67 2.11
CA LEU A 156 -13.49 -4.03 0.73
C LEU A 156 -12.32 -4.84 0.19
N LEU A 157 -12.52 -6.15 0.00
CA LEU A 157 -11.53 -6.96 -0.70
C LEU A 157 -11.51 -6.56 -2.16
N MET A 158 -10.35 -6.16 -2.65
CA MET A 158 -10.08 -5.83 -4.03
C MET A 158 -8.98 -6.73 -4.59
N GLU A 159 -9.03 -7.03 -5.87
CA GLU A 159 -8.03 -7.86 -6.52
C GLU A 159 -7.64 -7.34 -7.89
N LEU A 160 -6.41 -7.66 -8.27
CA LEU A 160 -5.90 -7.54 -9.63
C LEU A 160 -5.48 -8.94 -10.07
N VAL A 161 -6.05 -9.42 -11.17
CA VAL A 161 -5.75 -10.74 -11.70
C VAL A 161 -5.14 -10.60 -13.09
N VAL A 162 -3.96 -11.19 -13.25
CA VAL A 162 -3.27 -11.29 -14.54
C VAL A 162 -3.62 -12.66 -15.14
N SER A 163 -4.47 -12.66 -16.16
CA SER A 163 -4.86 -13.91 -16.81
C SER A 163 -3.89 -14.32 -17.91
N ASP A 164 -3.57 -15.61 -17.96
CA ASP A 164 -2.79 -16.21 -19.08
C ASP A 164 -3.51 -16.17 -20.44
N ARG A 165 -4.74 -15.64 -20.48
CA ARG A 165 -5.53 -15.56 -21.73
C ARG A 165 -5.08 -14.49 -22.71
N ALA A 166 -4.00 -13.76 -22.39
CA ALA A 166 -3.39 -12.76 -23.27
C ALA A 166 -2.07 -13.24 -23.90
N ARG A 167 -1.86 -14.54 -24.02
CA ARG A 167 -0.77 -15.14 -24.80
C ARG A 167 -1.23 -15.55 -26.19
#